data_7bf57bb505a13c783f120356b8a7bff5
#
_entry.id   7bf57bb505a13c783f120356b8a7bff5
#
_cell.length_a   1.000
_cell.length_b   1.000
_cell.length_c   1.000
_cell.angle_alpha   90.00
_cell.angle_beta   90.00
_cell.angle_gamma   90.00
#
_symmetry.space_group_name_H-M   'P 1'
#
loop_
_entity.id
_entity.type
_entity.pdbx_description
1 polymer ?
#
loop_
_entity_poly.entity_id
_entity_poly.type
_entity_poly.pdbx_seq_one_letter_code
_entity_poly.pdbx_strand_id
1 'polypeptide(L)'
;MSRYIITLKPIDKFFFGGDMTFSVGNNPNDNYNREYSSYLIESAYFPQQTSLLGMMRFLILRNNEECFDGVKITDTIKAAGLIGEGGFGEGRSYGKIKSLGHCFIKDCADNKDYHFAPYDSDYAVSAAEDTCLVNGRELTLHKMEGFSSKVWYKKYLECGSEKKEVSSFFVEDRRIGINRDIKTGKTEDAALFKQVSYRFSDSRYAFAFHAETDVDILPYDGQVVSVGADNSQFVIGIKNDHEDGNAGCSALKVTLLSPARLLSKDMDKVAFCMTEVMPFRYLRSTVHTKSYNVLDRELSRSERIEMYAPGSVFYFSSEADAEAFRNALNSYEDFRRIGFNEYK
;
A
#
# COMPACT_ATOMS: atom_id res chain seq x y z
N MET A 1 -7.38 17.00 -17.97
CA MET A 1 -7.08 15.78 -17.21
C MET A 1 -5.85 15.16 -17.81
N SER A 2 -4.79 15.07 -17.06
CA SER A 2 -3.50 14.56 -17.56
C SER A 2 -3.13 13.32 -16.74
N ARG A 3 -2.54 12.32 -17.42
CA ARG A 3 -2.10 11.08 -16.83
C ARG A 3 -0.57 11.05 -16.79
N TYR A 4 -0.04 10.61 -15.67
CA TYR A 4 1.40 10.59 -15.39
C TYR A 4 1.82 9.25 -14.84
N ILE A 5 3.04 8.83 -15.17
CA ILE A 5 3.78 7.84 -14.43
C ILE A 5 4.73 8.55 -13.48
N ILE A 6 4.62 8.22 -12.20
CA ILE A 6 5.42 8.80 -11.13
C ILE A 6 6.39 7.74 -10.62
N THR A 7 7.65 8.12 -10.48
CA THR A 7 8.68 7.27 -9.88
C THR A 7 9.20 7.90 -8.59
N LEU A 8 9.49 7.08 -7.61
CA LEU A 8 10.06 7.48 -6.32
C LEU A 8 11.37 6.74 -6.11
N LYS A 9 12.48 7.45 -6.30
CA LYS A 9 13.82 6.91 -6.09
C LYS A 9 14.31 7.29 -4.70
N PRO A 10 14.53 6.32 -3.79
CA PRO A 10 14.97 6.65 -2.44
C PRO A 10 16.37 7.27 -2.47
N ILE A 11 16.58 8.31 -1.65
CA ILE A 11 17.89 8.96 -1.49
C ILE A 11 18.80 8.07 -0.62
N ASP A 12 18.23 7.44 0.38
CA ASP A 12 18.89 6.50 1.28
C ASP A 12 17.93 5.34 1.58
N LYS A 13 18.00 4.76 2.74
CA LYS A 13 17.03 3.78 3.24
C LYS A 13 15.69 4.41 3.48
N PHE A 14 14.67 3.59 3.45
CA PHE A 14 13.30 4.01 3.73
C PHE A 14 12.65 3.13 4.78
N PHE A 15 11.67 3.70 5.44
CA PHE A 15 10.85 3.05 6.44
C PHE A 15 9.37 3.33 6.17
N PHE A 16 8.65 2.31 5.75
CA PHE A 16 7.19 2.37 5.61
C PHE A 16 6.59 1.69 6.84
N GLY A 17 5.86 2.44 7.65
CA GLY A 17 5.20 1.88 8.82
C GLY A 17 4.37 0.66 8.45
N GLY A 18 4.52 -0.40 9.22
CA GLY A 18 3.75 -1.63 9.09
C GLY A 18 3.17 -2.05 10.44
N ASP A 19 2.24 -3.00 10.42
CA ASP A 19 1.68 -3.59 11.66
C ASP A 19 2.60 -4.66 12.27
N MET A 20 3.76 -4.90 11.68
CA MET A 20 4.73 -5.89 12.17
C MET A 20 5.54 -5.31 13.33
N THR A 21 4.88 -5.15 14.45
CA THR A 21 5.52 -4.78 15.71
C THR A 21 5.40 -5.94 16.68
N PHE A 22 6.54 -6.40 17.17
CA PHE A 22 6.57 -7.30 18.32
C PHE A 22 6.71 -6.41 19.57
N SER A 23 5.65 -6.38 20.38
CA SER A 23 5.65 -5.63 21.63
C SER A 23 5.86 -6.60 22.79
N VAL A 24 6.86 -6.35 23.61
CA VAL A 24 7.00 -6.99 24.91
C VAL A 24 6.27 -6.09 25.92
N GLY A 25 5.14 -6.53 26.35
CA GLY A 25 4.32 -5.81 27.33
C GLY A 25 3.53 -6.78 28.16
N ASN A 26 3.24 -6.40 29.39
CA ASN A 26 2.42 -7.18 30.27
C ASN A 26 0.95 -7.16 29.83
N ASN A 27 0.24 -8.21 30.15
CA ASN A 27 -1.20 -8.38 29.97
C ASN A 27 -1.95 -7.09 30.41
N PRO A 28 -2.86 -6.55 29.59
CA PRO A 28 -3.64 -5.36 29.97
C PRO A 28 -4.47 -5.52 31.26
N ASN A 29 -4.58 -6.73 31.78
CA ASN A 29 -5.22 -7.02 33.09
C ASN A 29 -4.23 -6.97 34.28
N ASP A 30 -2.95 -6.69 34.03
CA ASP A 30 -2.00 -6.49 35.12
C ASP A 30 -2.11 -5.03 35.61
N ASN A 31 -2.46 -4.83 36.88
CA ASN A 31 -2.64 -3.55 37.55
C ASN A 31 -1.36 -2.70 37.69
N TYR A 32 -0.30 -3.07 36.98
CA TYR A 32 0.94 -2.32 36.91
C TYR A 32 1.01 -1.59 35.58
N ASN A 33 0.96 -0.26 35.62
CA ASN A 33 1.18 0.68 34.50
C ASN A 33 2.60 0.48 33.88
N ARG A 34 2.82 -0.62 33.15
CA ARG A 34 4.02 -0.78 32.34
C ARG A 34 3.69 -0.38 30.91
N GLU A 35 4.35 0.65 30.45
CA GLU A 35 4.25 1.12 29.08
C GLU A 35 4.66 0.01 28.13
N TYR A 36 3.83 -0.22 27.08
CA TYR A 36 4.15 -1.15 26.00
C TYR A 36 5.32 -0.60 25.20
N SER A 37 6.45 -1.26 25.20
CA SER A 37 7.55 -0.95 24.31
C SER A 37 7.57 -1.91 23.12
N SER A 38 7.65 -1.37 21.93
CA SER A 38 7.84 -2.14 20.70
C SER A 38 9.28 -2.63 20.63
N TYR A 39 9.48 -3.96 20.73
CA TYR A 39 10.82 -4.55 20.66
C TYR A 39 11.34 -4.68 19.23
N LEU A 40 10.48 -5.00 18.28
CA LEU A 40 10.81 -5.13 16.87
C LEU A 40 9.83 -4.32 16.03
N ILE A 41 10.37 -3.43 15.21
CA ILE A 41 9.62 -2.65 14.23
C ILE A 41 10.24 -2.92 12.87
N GLU A 42 9.47 -3.50 11.96
CA GLU A 42 9.91 -3.81 10.60
C GLU A 42 9.13 -2.98 9.59
N SER A 43 9.84 -2.43 8.62
CA SER A 43 9.23 -1.70 7.50
C SER A 43 8.47 -2.65 6.58
N ALA A 44 7.36 -2.19 6.02
CA ALA A 44 6.81 -2.82 4.82
C ALA A 44 7.74 -2.58 3.62
N TYR A 45 7.72 -3.48 2.63
CA TYR A 45 8.48 -3.31 1.38
C TYR A 45 7.92 -2.19 0.51
N PHE A 46 6.61 -2.01 0.51
CA PHE A 46 5.92 -1.03 -0.33
C PHE A 46 5.24 0.05 0.51
N PRO A 47 5.20 1.30 0.01
CA PRO A 47 4.43 2.36 0.65
C PRO A 47 2.93 2.04 0.60
N GLN A 48 2.21 2.44 1.64
CA GLN A 48 0.76 2.38 1.61
C GLN A 48 0.20 3.41 0.61
N GLN A 49 -0.88 3.06 -0.08
CA GLN A 49 -1.56 3.96 -1.03
C GLN A 49 -2.02 5.27 -0.38
N THR A 50 -2.44 5.22 0.88
CA THR A 50 -2.78 6.44 1.64
C THR A 50 -1.57 7.35 1.89
N SER A 51 -0.36 6.79 1.99
CA SER A 51 0.88 7.57 2.10
C SER A 51 1.23 8.23 0.77
N LEU A 52 1.02 7.54 -0.35
CA LEU A 52 1.18 8.11 -1.69
C LEU A 52 0.19 9.26 -1.93
N LEU A 53 -1.07 9.09 -1.54
CA LEU A 53 -2.06 10.16 -1.57
C LEU A 53 -1.62 11.37 -0.74
N GLY A 54 -1.14 11.14 0.48
CA GLY A 54 -0.63 12.19 1.35
C GLY A 54 0.56 12.94 0.74
N MET A 55 1.49 12.22 0.16
CA MET A 55 2.65 12.78 -0.55
C MET A 55 2.22 13.62 -1.76
N MET A 56 1.32 13.12 -2.61
CA MET A 56 0.81 13.85 -3.76
C MET A 56 0.09 15.14 -3.37
N ARG A 57 -0.73 15.08 -2.32
CA ARG A 57 -1.39 16.26 -1.77
C ARG A 57 -0.37 17.31 -1.31
N PHE A 58 0.65 16.89 -0.59
CA PHE A 58 1.68 17.80 -0.10
C PHE A 58 2.53 18.37 -1.25
N LEU A 59 2.85 17.55 -2.26
CA LEU A 59 3.59 17.99 -3.45
C LEU A 59 2.83 19.10 -4.21
N ILE A 60 1.54 18.91 -4.45
CA ILE A 60 0.70 19.91 -5.12
C ILE A 60 0.57 21.17 -4.25
N LEU A 61 0.34 21.00 -2.97
CA LEU A 61 0.14 22.11 -2.04
C LEU A 61 1.38 23.00 -1.93
N ARG A 62 2.56 22.42 -1.71
CA ARG A 62 3.80 23.18 -1.49
C ARG A 62 4.28 23.93 -2.74
N ASN A 63 3.85 23.50 -3.92
CA ASN A 63 4.13 24.19 -5.17
C ASN A 63 3.03 25.21 -5.56
N ASN A 64 2.18 25.60 -4.59
CA ASN A 64 1.12 26.57 -4.82
C ASN A 64 1.17 27.70 -3.76
N GLU A 65 1.93 28.74 -4.08
CA GLU A 65 2.19 29.88 -3.18
C GLU A 65 0.92 30.68 -2.87
N GLU A 66 -0.14 30.57 -3.68
CA GLU A 66 -1.40 31.27 -3.44
C GLU A 66 -2.14 30.79 -2.18
N CYS A 67 -1.89 29.57 -1.74
CA CYS A 67 -2.56 28.98 -0.59
C CYS A 67 -1.62 28.34 0.44
N PHE A 68 -0.30 28.37 0.21
CA PHE A 68 0.69 27.80 1.12
C PHE A 68 1.98 28.65 1.13
N ASP A 69 2.40 29.12 2.31
CA ASP A 69 3.57 29.98 2.49
C ASP A 69 4.88 29.23 2.77
N GLY A 70 4.91 27.92 2.56
CA GLY A 70 6.03 27.04 2.88
C GLY A 70 5.97 26.43 4.29
N VAL A 71 5.14 26.98 5.17
CA VAL A 71 4.98 26.51 6.56
C VAL A 71 3.53 26.11 6.87
N LYS A 72 2.59 26.96 6.46
CA LYS A 72 1.16 26.78 6.77
C LYS A 72 0.27 27.09 5.57
N ILE A 73 -0.95 26.59 5.61
CA ILE A 73 -1.99 26.93 4.65
C ILE A 73 -2.47 28.35 4.95
N THR A 74 -2.39 29.25 3.96
CA THR A 74 -2.81 30.65 4.04
C THR A 74 -4.23 30.85 3.55
N ASP A 75 -4.69 30.05 2.57
CA ASP A 75 -6.05 30.03 2.06
C ASP A 75 -6.62 28.60 2.07
N THR A 76 -7.50 28.35 3.02
CA THR A 76 -8.06 27.01 3.25
C THR A 76 -9.03 26.57 2.16
N ILE A 77 -9.75 27.51 1.52
CA ILE A 77 -10.72 27.22 0.46
C ILE A 77 -9.96 26.82 -0.81
N LYS A 78 -8.95 27.59 -1.19
CA LYS A 78 -8.10 27.24 -2.34
C LYS A 78 -7.37 25.93 -2.12
N ALA A 79 -6.80 25.73 -0.94
CA ALA A 79 -6.12 24.48 -0.58
C ALA A 79 -7.08 23.28 -0.69
N ALA A 80 -8.29 23.36 -0.14
CA ALA A 80 -9.30 22.31 -0.27
C ALA A 80 -9.70 22.05 -1.74
N GLY A 81 -9.77 23.08 -2.56
CA GLY A 81 -9.99 22.93 -4.00
C GLY A 81 -8.87 22.20 -4.73
N LEU A 82 -7.61 22.35 -4.27
CA LEU A 82 -6.43 21.71 -4.87
C LEU A 82 -6.23 20.27 -4.42
N ILE A 83 -6.27 20.02 -3.11
CA ILE A 83 -5.86 18.74 -2.51
C ILE A 83 -7.01 17.98 -1.87
N GLY A 84 -8.21 18.54 -1.89
CA GLY A 84 -9.39 17.99 -1.27
C GLY A 84 -9.40 18.17 0.25
N GLU A 85 -10.38 17.54 0.87
CA GLU A 85 -10.48 17.48 2.32
C GLU A 85 -9.53 16.42 2.88
N GLY A 86 -9.00 16.67 4.07
CA GLY A 86 -8.04 15.76 4.71
C GLY A 86 -8.59 14.35 4.96
N GLY A 87 -7.70 13.36 4.96
CA GLY A 87 -8.02 11.98 5.24
C GLY A 87 -8.33 11.12 4.02
N PHE A 88 -8.68 9.87 4.28
CA PHE A 88 -9.14 8.86 3.34
C PHE A 88 -10.48 8.32 3.83
N GLY A 89 -11.40 8.00 2.94
CA GLY A 89 -12.69 7.39 3.25
C GLY A 89 -13.81 7.81 2.32
N GLU A 90 -14.98 7.24 2.57
CA GLU A 90 -16.15 7.37 1.74
C GLU A 90 -16.60 8.84 1.56
N GLY A 91 -16.89 9.19 0.31
CA GLY A 91 -17.36 10.53 -0.06
C GLY A 91 -16.33 11.65 0.06
N ARG A 92 -15.05 11.34 0.31
CA ARG A 92 -14.00 12.35 0.42
C ARG A 92 -13.54 12.88 -0.94
N SER A 93 -13.38 14.19 -1.01
CA SER A 93 -12.77 14.84 -2.17
C SER A 93 -11.23 14.76 -2.07
N TYR A 94 -10.59 14.48 -3.20
CA TYR A 94 -9.13 14.56 -3.32
C TYR A 94 -8.70 15.75 -4.18
N GLY A 95 -9.61 16.73 -4.35
CA GLY A 95 -9.35 17.97 -5.09
C GLY A 95 -9.02 17.70 -6.56
N LYS A 96 -7.85 18.14 -6.96
CA LYS A 96 -7.33 17.97 -8.33
C LYS A 96 -6.72 16.60 -8.61
N ILE A 97 -6.51 15.77 -7.59
CA ILE A 97 -6.07 14.38 -7.75
C ILE A 97 -7.31 13.55 -8.09
N LYS A 98 -7.35 12.96 -9.28
CA LYS A 98 -8.49 12.18 -9.75
C LYS A 98 -8.35 10.71 -9.37
N SER A 99 -7.20 10.13 -9.68
CA SER A 99 -6.89 8.77 -9.30
C SER A 99 -5.39 8.57 -9.09
N LEU A 100 -5.06 7.56 -8.29
CA LEU A 100 -3.72 6.98 -8.17
C LEU A 100 -3.85 5.50 -8.49
N GLY A 101 -2.90 4.96 -9.25
CA GLY A 101 -2.77 3.53 -9.48
C GLY A 101 -2.02 2.83 -8.36
N HIS A 102 -1.97 1.49 -8.41
CA HIS A 102 -1.20 0.71 -7.46
C HIS A 102 0.30 0.96 -7.59
N CYS A 103 1.01 0.71 -6.50
CA CYS A 103 2.47 0.83 -6.48
C CYS A 103 3.13 -0.45 -6.99
N PHE A 104 4.12 -0.30 -7.87
CA PHE A 104 4.94 -1.37 -8.42
C PHE A 104 6.42 -0.97 -8.41
N ILE A 105 7.33 -1.87 -8.79
CA ILE A 105 8.76 -1.55 -8.93
C ILE A 105 9.08 -1.34 -10.40
N LYS A 106 9.68 -0.19 -10.69
CA LYS A 106 10.20 0.14 -12.01
C LYS A 106 11.71 -0.05 -12.06
N ASP A 107 12.17 -0.78 -13.06
CA ASP A 107 13.56 -0.79 -13.47
C ASP A 107 13.78 0.38 -14.43
N CYS A 108 14.39 1.44 -13.94
CA CYS A 108 14.60 2.65 -14.70
C CYS A 108 15.68 2.51 -15.80
N ALA A 109 16.54 1.49 -15.72
CA ALA A 109 17.58 1.23 -16.72
C ALA A 109 17.01 0.49 -17.95
N ASP A 110 16.22 -0.56 -17.70
CA ASP A 110 15.66 -1.42 -18.74
C ASP A 110 14.20 -1.06 -19.09
N ASN A 111 13.63 -0.04 -18.42
CA ASN A 111 12.22 0.38 -18.55
C ASN A 111 11.24 -0.76 -18.38
N LYS A 112 11.46 -1.61 -17.36
CA LYS A 112 10.61 -2.75 -17.00
C LYS A 112 9.80 -2.46 -15.76
N ASP A 113 8.52 -2.84 -15.78
CA ASP A 113 7.59 -2.67 -14.67
C ASP A 113 7.30 -4.04 -14.04
N TYR A 114 7.67 -4.18 -12.76
CA TYR A 114 7.49 -5.41 -11.99
C TYR A 114 6.27 -5.28 -11.09
N HIS A 115 5.24 -6.03 -11.40
CA HIS A 115 3.99 -6.12 -10.63
C HIS A 115 3.94 -7.39 -9.80
N PHE A 116 3.06 -7.45 -8.80
CA PHE A 116 2.87 -8.67 -8.02
C PHE A 116 2.44 -9.82 -8.91
N ALA A 117 3.22 -10.90 -8.86
CA ALA A 117 2.89 -12.16 -9.53
C ALA A 117 1.74 -12.86 -8.79
N PRO A 118 0.88 -13.58 -9.52
CA PRO A 118 -0.18 -14.36 -8.90
C PRO A 118 0.40 -15.47 -8.01
N TYR A 119 -0.25 -15.76 -6.89
CA TYR A 119 0.20 -16.78 -5.94
C TYR A 119 0.18 -18.20 -6.50
N ASP A 120 -0.57 -18.42 -7.56
CA ASP A 120 -0.60 -19.68 -8.30
C ASP A 120 0.48 -19.79 -9.38
N SER A 121 1.37 -18.81 -9.48
CA SER A 121 2.39 -18.77 -10.55
C SER A 121 3.40 -19.93 -10.51
N ASP A 122 3.52 -20.64 -9.38
CA ASP A 122 4.34 -21.85 -9.24
C ASP A 122 3.51 -23.15 -9.39
N TYR A 123 2.22 -23.03 -9.68
CA TYR A 123 1.28 -24.15 -9.71
C TYR A 123 0.54 -24.23 -11.04
N ALA A 124 0.39 -25.42 -11.58
CA ALA A 124 -0.58 -25.69 -12.64
C ALA A 124 -1.95 -25.89 -11.98
N VAL A 125 -2.76 -24.84 -11.96
CA VAL A 125 -4.09 -24.88 -11.35
C VAL A 125 -5.14 -24.88 -12.45
N SER A 126 -6.02 -25.87 -12.44
CA SER A 126 -7.26 -25.85 -13.21
C SER A 126 -8.42 -26.10 -12.27
N ALA A 127 -9.46 -25.27 -12.34
CA ALA A 127 -10.70 -25.46 -11.60
C ALA A 127 -11.73 -26.11 -12.53
N ALA A 128 -12.30 -27.23 -12.13
CA ALA A 128 -13.41 -27.88 -12.79
C ALA A 128 -14.41 -28.31 -11.72
N GLU A 129 -15.63 -27.86 -11.85
CA GLU A 129 -16.79 -28.01 -10.97
C GLU A 129 -16.50 -28.11 -9.48
N ASP A 130 -15.95 -29.17 -8.93
CA ASP A 130 -15.63 -29.30 -7.49
C ASP A 130 -14.18 -29.74 -7.25
N THR A 131 -13.34 -29.73 -8.29
CA THR A 131 -11.96 -30.17 -8.22
C THR A 131 -11.00 -29.07 -8.68
N CYS A 132 -9.82 -29.03 -8.07
CA CYS A 132 -8.72 -28.17 -8.47
C CYS A 132 -7.48 -29.03 -8.74
N LEU A 133 -6.82 -28.82 -9.89
CA LEU A 133 -5.54 -29.46 -10.18
C LEU A 133 -4.40 -28.54 -9.77
N VAL A 134 -3.59 -28.99 -8.82
CA VAL A 134 -2.38 -28.29 -8.39
C VAL A 134 -1.18 -29.15 -8.73
N ASN A 135 -0.27 -28.65 -9.59
CA ASN A 135 0.88 -29.40 -10.07
C ASN A 135 0.50 -30.77 -10.68
N GLY A 136 -0.61 -30.85 -11.40
CA GLY A 136 -1.13 -32.08 -12.00
C GLY A 136 -1.78 -33.07 -11.01
N ARG A 137 -1.93 -32.68 -9.73
CA ARG A 137 -2.68 -33.46 -8.74
C ARG A 137 -4.09 -32.92 -8.61
N GLU A 138 -5.05 -33.81 -8.68
CA GLU A 138 -6.45 -33.50 -8.44
C GLU A 138 -6.68 -33.27 -6.93
N LEU A 139 -7.23 -32.12 -6.59
CA LEU A 139 -7.60 -31.77 -5.23
C LEU A 139 -9.10 -31.54 -5.19
N THR A 140 -9.79 -32.27 -4.33
CA THR A 140 -11.20 -32.02 -4.04
C THR A 140 -11.30 -30.77 -3.18
N LEU A 141 -12.03 -29.76 -3.68
CA LEU A 141 -12.29 -28.54 -2.92
C LEU A 141 -13.35 -28.83 -1.86
N HIS A 142 -12.91 -28.93 -0.62
CA HIS A 142 -13.85 -28.85 0.50
C HIS A 142 -14.02 -27.37 0.86
N LYS A 143 -15.28 -26.91 0.97
CA LYS A 143 -15.59 -25.66 1.68
C LYS A 143 -15.07 -25.81 3.11
N MET A 144 -13.89 -25.23 3.37
CA MET A 144 -13.31 -25.30 4.70
C MET A 144 -13.93 -24.19 5.57
N GLU A 145 -14.80 -24.57 6.49
CA GLU A 145 -15.09 -23.74 7.64
C GLU A 145 -13.82 -23.69 8.51
N GLY A 146 -13.30 -22.47 8.72
CA GLY A 146 -12.11 -22.27 9.54
C GLY A 146 -10.78 -22.40 8.78
N PHE A 147 -10.57 -21.58 7.80
CA PHE A 147 -9.30 -21.49 7.08
C PHE A 147 -8.14 -21.16 8.02
N SER A 148 -7.10 -22.00 8.03
CA SER A 148 -5.87 -21.69 8.74
C SER A 148 -5.03 -20.69 7.94
N SER A 149 -4.69 -19.55 8.55
CA SER A 149 -3.88 -18.48 7.94
C SER A 149 -2.42 -18.84 7.65
N LYS A 150 -2.02 -20.11 7.77
CA LYS A 150 -0.64 -20.54 7.58
C LYS A 150 -0.39 -21.10 6.17
N VAL A 151 -0.88 -20.43 5.16
CA VAL A 151 -0.49 -20.73 3.78
C VAL A 151 0.73 -19.85 3.45
N TRP A 152 1.86 -20.49 3.15
CA TRP A 152 3.11 -19.82 2.85
C TRP A 152 3.28 -19.73 1.33
N TYR A 153 2.76 -18.65 0.72
CA TYR A 153 3.08 -18.34 -0.67
C TYR A 153 4.40 -17.60 -0.74
N LYS A 154 5.25 -17.99 -1.66
CA LYS A 154 6.37 -17.15 -2.03
C LYS A 154 5.83 -15.93 -2.77
N LYS A 155 6.27 -14.76 -2.36
CA LYS A 155 5.88 -13.50 -2.98
C LYS A 155 6.89 -13.14 -4.07
N TYR A 156 6.40 -13.03 -5.28
CA TYR A 156 7.19 -12.65 -6.43
C TYR A 156 6.65 -11.38 -7.08
N LEU A 157 7.55 -10.68 -7.77
CA LEU A 157 7.18 -9.68 -8.76
C LEU A 157 7.53 -10.20 -10.14
N GLU A 158 6.72 -9.88 -11.13
CA GLU A 158 6.89 -10.32 -12.51
C GLU A 158 6.83 -9.16 -13.50
N CYS A 159 7.61 -9.30 -14.58
CA CYS A 159 7.56 -8.47 -15.78
C CYS A 159 7.65 -9.38 -17.00
N GLY A 160 6.53 -9.61 -17.69
CA GLY A 160 6.46 -10.61 -18.76
C GLY A 160 6.76 -12.00 -18.23
N SER A 161 7.80 -12.66 -18.77
CA SER A 161 8.27 -13.97 -18.33
C SER A 161 9.29 -13.93 -17.18
N GLU A 162 9.82 -12.76 -16.87
CA GLU A 162 10.80 -12.60 -15.79
C GLU A 162 10.11 -12.52 -14.42
N LYS A 163 10.56 -13.35 -13.47
CA LYS A 163 9.99 -13.47 -12.13
C LYS A 163 11.11 -13.41 -11.08
N LYS A 164 10.95 -12.54 -10.08
CA LYS A 164 11.92 -12.35 -8.99
C LYS A 164 11.20 -12.35 -7.64
N GLU A 165 11.82 -12.95 -6.61
CA GLU A 165 11.31 -12.81 -5.25
C GLU A 165 11.28 -11.33 -4.83
N VAL A 166 10.22 -10.90 -4.15
CA VAL A 166 10.07 -9.52 -3.64
C VAL A 166 11.29 -9.13 -2.79
N SER A 167 11.75 -10.03 -1.94
CA SER A 167 12.91 -9.81 -1.06
C SER A 167 14.20 -9.49 -1.83
N SER A 168 14.36 -10.00 -3.05
CA SER A 168 15.58 -9.78 -3.85
C SER A 168 15.76 -8.35 -4.34
N PHE A 169 14.69 -7.55 -4.37
CA PHE A 169 14.76 -6.14 -4.71
C PHE A 169 15.28 -5.26 -3.57
N PHE A 170 15.37 -5.80 -2.34
CA PHE A 170 15.64 -5.01 -1.15
C PHE A 170 16.82 -5.56 -0.35
N VAL A 171 17.50 -4.66 0.33
CA VAL A 171 18.54 -4.96 1.33
C VAL A 171 18.09 -4.39 2.65
N GLU A 172 18.16 -5.20 3.70
CA GLU A 172 17.83 -4.80 5.06
C GLU A 172 18.90 -3.88 5.66
N ASP A 173 18.46 -2.82 6.32
CA ASP A 173 19.28 -2.00 7.22
C ASP A 173 18.71 -2.15 8.64
N ARG A 174 19.45 -2.85 9.50
CA ARG A 174 19.01 -3.17 10.86
C ARG A 174 19.64 -2.20 11.84
N ARG A 175 18.83 -1.54 12.64
CA ARG A 175 19.27 -0.70 13.74
C ARG A 175 18.79 -1.26 15.06
N ILE A 176 19.71 -1.26 16.03
CA ILE A 176 19.38 -1.54 17.43
C ILE A 176 19.54 -0.23 18.18
N GLY A 177 18.49 0.20 18.83
CA GLY A 177 18.48 1.39 19.66
C GLY A 177 18.25 1.04 21.12
N ILE A 178 18.85 1.83 21.98
CA ILE A 178 18.67 1.77 23.43
C ILE A 178 18.31 3.15 23.89
N ASN A 179 17.18 3.30 24.58
CA ASN A 179 16.86 4.54 25.24
C ASN A 179 17.60 4.65 26.57
N ARG A 180 18.31 5.77 26.77
CA ARG A 180 19.06 6.05 27.99
C ARG A 180 18.50 7.30 28.64
N ASP A 181 18.34 7.23 29.94
CA ASP A 181 18.06 8.42 30.74
C ASP A 181 19.22 9.40 30.59
N ILE A 182 18.94 10.61 30.12
CA ILE A 182 19.94 11.64 29.83
C ILE A 182 20.69 12.09 31.10
N LYS A 183 20.05 12.05 32.27
CA LYS A 183 20.63 12.50 33.53
C LYS A 183 21.50 11.46 34.20
N THR A 184 21.07 10.22 34.17
CA THR A 184 21.75 9.12 34.87
C THR A 184 22.65 8.26 33.97
N GLY A 185 22.47 8.35 32.64
CA GLY A 185 23.16 7.52 31.65
C GLY A 185 22.74 6.03 31.69
N LYS A 186 21.80 5.68 32.57
CA LYS A 186 21.31 4.29 32.70
C LYS A 186 20.32 3.99 31.58
N THR A 187 20.29 2.73 31.15
CA THR A 187 19.28 2.23 30.22
C THR A 187 17.94 2.20 30.95
N GLU A 188 16.92 2.76 30.35
CA GLU A 188 15.54 2.68 30.85
C GLU A 188 15.03 1.24 30.70
N ASP A 189 14.13 0.82 31.58
CA ASP A 189 13.51 -0.51 31.47
C ASP A 189 12.72 -0.62 30.16
N ALA A 190 12.83 -1.76 29.48
CA ALA A 190 12.21 -2.04 28.18
C ALA A 190 12.60 -1.08 27.03
N ALA A 191 13.76 -0.45 27.12
CA ALA A 191 14.26 0.56 26.20
C ALA A 191 15.00 0.03 24.96
N LEU A 192 15.18 -1.29 24.86
CA LEU A 192 15.81 -1.92 23.70
C LEU A 192 14.79 -2.05 22.57
N PHE A 193 15.10 -1.52 21.39
CA PHE A 193 14.29 -1.73 20.19
C PHE A 193 15.17 -2.10 18.99
N LYS A 194 14.61 -2.89 18.10
CA LYS A 194 15.19 -3.23 16.81
C LYS A 194 14.30 -2.69 15.72
N GLN A 195 14.87 -1.86 14.86
CA GLN A 195 14.21 -1.34 13.68
C GLN A 195 14.86 -1.91 12.42
N VAL A 196 14.01 -2.36 11.49
CA VAL A 196 14.44 -2.84 10.18
C VAL A 196 13.89 -1.89 9.12
N SER A 197 14.80 -1.19 8.44
CA SER A 197 14.52 -0.36 7.27
C SER A 197 15.01 -1.08 6.02
N TYR A 198 14.60 -0.63 4.85
CA TYR A 198 15.04 -1.19 3.58
C TYR A 198 15.68 -0.14 2.68
N ARG A 199 16.50 -0.60 1.75
CA ARG A 199 16.93 0.13 0.56
C ARG A 199 16.83 -0.79 -0.64
N PHE A 200 16.76 -0.25 -1.85
CA PHE A 200 16.85 -1.11 -3.03
C PHE A 200 18.21 -1.79 -3.12
N SER A 201 18.21 -3.03 -3.62
CA SER A 201 19.43 -3.81 -3.88
C SER A 201 20.27 -3.23 -5.02
N ASP A 202 19.66 -2.48 -5.91
CA ASP A 202 20.30 -1.77 -7.02
C ASP A 202 19.66 -0.38 -7.19
N SER A 203 20.48 0.61 -7.53
CA SER A 203 20.09 2.01 -7.76
C SER A 203 19.22 2.21 -8.99
N ARG A 204 19.09 1.20 -9.86
CA ARG A 204 18.22 1.22 -11.03
C ARG A 204 16.74 1.11 -10.69
N TYR A 205 16.42 0.58 -9.51
CA TYR A 205 15.04 0.39 -9.08
C TYR A 205 14.45 1.63 -8.42
N ALA A 206 13.17 1.86 -8.68
CA ALA A 206 12.34 2.86 -8.05
C ALA A 206 10.95 2.30 -7.78
N PHE A 207 10.24 2.83 -6.79
CA PHE A 207 8.79 2.63 -6.73
C PHE A 207 8.15 3.45 -7.83
N ALA A 208 7.07 2.92 -8.42
CA ALA A 208 6.32 3.65 -9.45
C ALA A 208 4.82 3.44 -9.26
N PHE A 209 4.05 4.41 -9.71
CA PHE A 209 2.59 4.35 -9.77
C PHE A 209 2.06 5.33 -10.81
N HIS A 210 0.87 5.07 -11.33
CA HIS A 210 0.17 6.00 -12.22
C HIS A 210 -0.62 7.02 -11.42
N ALA A 211 -0.77 8.22 -11.94
CA ALA A 211 -1.60 9.26 -11.33
C ALA A 211 -2.34 10.05 -12.40
N GLU A 212 -3.60 10.36 -12.13
CA GLU A 212 -4.41 11.27 -12.94
C GLU A 212 -4.71 12.53 -12.15
N THR A 213 -4.40 13.68 -12.74
CA THR A 213 -4.62 14.98 -12.09
C THR A 213 -5.19 16.02 -13.05
N ASP A 214 -5.93 17.01 -12.50
CA ASP A 214 -6.36 18.21 -13.21
C ASP A 214 -5.37 19.37 -13.06
N VAL A 215 -4.18 19.10 -12.47
CA VAL A 215 -3.07 20.05 -12.35
C VAL A 215 -1.90 19.47 -13.11
N ASP A 216 -1.18 20.32 -13.84
CA ASP A 216 0.09 19.91 -14.42
C ASP A 216 1.13 19.77 -13.32
N ILE A 217 1.64 18.56 -13.16
CA ILE A 217 2.65 18.21 -12.16
C ILE A 217 4.05 18.01 -12.76
N LEU A 218 4.21 18.08 -14.08
CA LEU A 218 5.53 17.98 -14.75
C LEU A 218 6.58 18.95 -14.18
N PRO A 219 6.23 20.20 -13.84
CA PRO A 219 7.19 21.13 -13.24
C PRO A 219 7.77 20.70 -11.90
N TYR A 220 7.16 19.68 -11.26
CA TYR A 220 7.61 19.16 -9.95
C TYR A 220 8.59 17.99 -10.07
N ASP A 221 8.94 17.61 -11.31
CA ASP A 221 9.95 16.59 -11.59
C ASP A 221 11.29 16.91 -10.91
N GLY A 222 11.96 15.90 -10.39
CA GLY A 222 13.24 16.03 -9.70
C GLY A 222 13.18 16.58 -8.27
N GLN A 223 12.01 16.96 -7.76
CA GLN A 223 11.89 17.44 -6.38
C GLN A 223 12.08 16.30 -5.37
N VAL A 224 12.48 16.68 -4.14
CA VAL A 224 12.56 15.74 -3.02
C VAL A 224 11.21 15.70 -2.30
N VAL A 225 10.69 14.50 -2.06
CA VAL A 225 9.45 14.24 -1.34
C VAL A 225 9.70 13.29 -0.19
N SER A 226 8.86 13.35 0.87
CA SER A 226 8.90 12.40 1.97
C SER A 226 7.71 11.45 1.88
N VAL A 227 7.97 10.13 2.01
CA VAL A 227 6.94 9.09 2.02
C VAL A 227 7.26 8.10 3.13
N GLY A 228 6.25 7.77 3.93
CA GLY A 228 6.42 6.84 5.04
C GLY A 228 6.82 7.53 6.34
N ALA A 229 7.52 6.82 7.21
CA ALA A 229 7.98 7.29 8.50
C ALA A 229 9.49 7.58 8.48
N ASP A 230 10.02 8.05 9.62
CA ASP A 230 11.44 8.35 9.83
C ASP A 230 12.04 9.29 8.78
N ASN A 231 11.22 10.22 8.26
CA ASN A 231 11.64 11.20 7.26
C ASN A 231 12.28 10.56 6.02
N SER A 232 11.76 9.39 5.60
CA SER A 232 12.24 8.70 4.39
C SER A 232 12.04 9.59 3.16
N GLN A 233 13.14 9.94 2.50
CA GLN A 233 13.17 10.91 1.39
C GLN A 233 13.40 10.22 0.05
N PHE A 234 12.71 10.73 -0.96
CA PHE A 234 12.76 10.23 -2.33
C PHE A 234 12.90 11.38 -3.31
N VAL A 235 13.65 11.16 -4.38
CA VAL A 235 13.58 12.02 -5.56
C VAL A 235 12.42 11.53 -6.40
N ILE A 236 11.46 12.43 -6.70
CA ILE A 236 10.32 12.13 -7.55
C ILE A 236 10.72 12.32 -9.02
N GLY A 237 10.35 11.35 -9.86
CA GLY A 237 10.40 11.49 -11.32
C GLY A 237 8.98 11.49 -11.86
N ILE A 238 8.68 12.41 -12.77
CA ILE A 238 7.33 12.57 -13.35
C ILE A 238 7.42 12.59 -14.86
N LYS A 239 6.66 11.72 -15.54
CA LYS A 239 6.58 11.68 -17.00
C LYS A 239 5.11 11.57 -17.41
N ASN A 240 4.77 12.11 -18.58
CA ASN A 240 3.47 11.86 -19.18
C ASN A 240 3.31 10.36 -19.45
N ASP A 241 2.15 9.84 -19.12
CA ASP A 241 1.77 8.47 -19.38
C ASP A 241 0.81 8.44 -20.56
N HIS A 242 1.21 7.76 -21.62
CA HIS A 242 0.44 7.60 -22.87
C HIS A 242 -0.05 6.16 -23.07
N GLU A 243 0.27 5.26 -22.15
CA GLU A 243 -0.13 3.86 -22.27
C GLU A 243 -1.52 3.65 -21.67
N ASP A 244 -2.44 3.22 -22.52
CA ASP A 244 -3.71 2.61 -22.07
C ASP A 244 -3.40 1.20 -21.55
N GLY A 245 -3.14 1.11 -20.26
CA GLY A 245 -2.83 -0.16 -19.59
C GLY A 245 -4.06 -1.07 -19.50
N ASN A 246 -4.47 -1.65 -20.62
CA ASN A 246 -5.41 -2.77 -20.63
C ASN A 246 -4.63 -4.05 -20.34
N ALA A 247 -4.44 -4.39 -19.07
CA ALA A 247 -4.07 -5.74 -18.70
C ALA A 247 -5.22 -6.66 -19.10
N GLY A 248 -4.95 -7.60 -20.01
CA GLY A 248 -5.95 -8.57 -20.46
C GLY A 248 -6.47 -9.37 -19.25
N CYS A 249 -7.75 -9.21 -18.95
CA CYS A 249 -8.41 -9.99 -17.89
C CYS A 249 -8.68 -11.41 -18.38
N SER A 250 -8.33 -12.41 -17.61
CA SER A 250 -8.77 -13.80 -17.86
C SER A 250 -10.28 -13.92 -17.60
N ALA A 251 -10.98 -14.71 -18.42
CA ALA A 251 -12.43 -14.86 -18.30
C ALA A 251 -12.87 -15.43 -16.94
N LEU A 252 -12.14 -16.43 -16.42
CA LEU A 252 -12.50 -17.19 -15.21
C LEU A 252 -11.53 -16.97 -14.04
N LYS A 253 -10.62 -16.03 -14.13
CA LYS A 253 -9.62 -15.77 -13.11
C LYS A 253 -9.48 -14.28 -12.86
N VAL A 254 -9.35 -13.89 -11.60
CA VAL A 254 -9.02 -12.53 -11.18
C VAL A 254 -7.80 -12.58 -10.28
N THR A 255 -6.78 -11.78 -10.62
CA THR A 255 -5.55 -11.64 -9.83
C THR A 255 -5.45 -10.22 -9.29
N LEU A 256 -5.24 -10.07 -7.99
CA LEU A 256 -5.07 -8.75 -7.39
C LEU A 256 -3.68 -8.18 -7.67
N LEU A 257 -3.63 -6.96 -8.16
CA LEU A 257 -2.40 -6.17 -8.33
C LEU A 257 -2.09 -5.30 -7.11
N SER A 258 -3.11 -4.98 -6.32
CA SER A 258 -3.01 -4.18 -5.10
C SER A 258 -3.79 -4.83 -3.96
N PRO A 259 -3.59 -4.37 -2.70
CA PRO A 259 -4.44 -4.80 -1.60
C PRO A 259 -5.91 -4.52 -1.90
N ALA A 260 -6.78 -5.48 -1.65
CA ALA A 260 -8.21 -5.35 -1.96
C ALA A 260 -9.09 -5.52 -0.73
N ARG A 261 -10.04 -4.60 -0.57
CA ARG A 261 -11.13 -4.74 0.39
C ARG A 261 -12.26 -5.52 -0.27
N LEU A 262 -12.66 -6.61 0.36
CA LEU A 262 -13.80 -7.45 0.00
C LEU A 262 -14.54 -7.83 1.26
N LEU A 263 -15.86 -7.95 1.19
CA LEU A 263 -16.69 -8.46 2.25
C LEU A 263 -17.02 -9.93 2.02
N SER A 264 -17.48 -10.64 3.05
CA SER A 264 -17.86 -12.06 2.93
C SER A 264 -18.83 -12.33 1.81
N LYS A 265 -19.83 -11.46 1.59
CA LYS A 265 -20.80 -11.56 0.49
C LYS A 265 -20.19 -11.51 -0.90
N ASP A 266 -19.05 -10.83 -1.05
CA ASP A 266 -18.36 -10.69 -2.34
C ASP A 266 -17.63 -11.99 -2.71
N MET A 267 -17.42 -12.87 -1.72
CA MET A 267 -16.77 -14.17 -1.88
C MET A 267 -17.73 -15.30 -2.25
N ASP A 268 -19.05 -15.08 -2.20
CA ASP A 268 -20.06 -16.13 -2.40
C ASP A 268 -19.98 -16.82 -3.76
N LYS A 269 -19.42 -16.14 -4.76
CA LYS A 269 -19.28 -16.61 -6.14
C LYS A 269 -17.89 -17.19 -6.45
N VAL A 270 -16.97 -17.15 -5.51
CA VAL A 270 -15.62 -17.65 -5.70
C VAL A 270 -15.62 -19.17 -5.56
N ALA A 271 -15.25 -19.86 -6.62
CA ALA A 271 -15.15 -21.32 -6.61
C ALA A 271 -13.91 -21.79 -5.83
N PHE A 272 -12.78 -21.12 -6.04
CA PHE A 272 -11.50 -21.40 -5.38
C PHE A 272 -10.65 -20.15 -5.29
N CYS A 273 -9.81 -20.03 -4.28
CA CYS A 273 -8.87 -18.92 -4.18
C CYS A 273 -7.55 -19.34 -3.52
N MET A 274 -6.48 -18.63 -3.91
CA MET A 274 -5.18 -18.65 -3.23
C MET A 274 -4.90 -17.24 -2.73
N THR A 275 -5.11 -17.00 -1.44
CA THR A 275 -5.14 -15.66 -0.88
C THR A 275 -4.33 -15.55 0.40
N GLU A 276 -3.88 -14.34 0.70
CA GLU A 276 -3.33 -13.94 1.98
C GLU A 276 -4.09 -12.72 2.48
N VAL A 277 -4.37 -12.66 3.76
CA VAL A 277 -5.01 -11.52 4.40
C VAL A 277 -3.94 -10.66 5.08
N MET A 278 -4.03 -9.35 4.87
CA MET A 278 -3.15 -8.38 5.50
C MET A 278 -3.96 -7.33 6.27
N PRO A 279 -3.47 -6.90 7.45
CA PRO A 279 -4.13 -5.85 8.19
C PRO A 279 -3.87 -4.50 7.51
N PHE A 280 -4.88 -3.65 7.53
CA PHE A 280 -4.80 -2.29 7.04
C PHE A 280 -5.40 -1.32 8.04
N ARG A 281 -4.68 -0.24 8.29
CA ARG A 281 -5.14 0.93 9.04
C ARG A 281 -4.67 2.20 8.37
N TYR A 282 -5.44 3.24 8.46
CA TYR A 282 -5.07 4.56 7.99
C TYR A 282 -5.26 5.61 9.08
N LEU A 283 -4.59 6.73 8.92
CA LEU A 283 -4.75 7.85 9.83
C LEU A 283 -6.02 8.61 9.48
N ARG A 284 -6.92 8.75 10.45
CA ARG A 284 -8.06 9.65 10.39
C ARG A 284 -7.62 11.00 10.92
N SER A 285 -7.82 12.04 10.13
CA SER A 285 -7.75 13.41 10.62
C SER A 285 -9.17 13.86 10.94
N THR A 286 -9.48 14.04 12.20
CA THR A 286 -10.70 14.74 12.61
C THR A 286 -10.46 16.23 12.41
N VAL A 287 -10.71 16.71 11.20
CA VAL A 287 -10.76 18.15 10.96
C VAL A 287 -12.09 18.63 11.51
N HIS A 288 -12.07 19.15 12.73
CA HIS A 288 -13.15 20.01 13.14
C HIS A 288 -13.11 21.26 12.25
N THR A 289 -14.19 21.52 11.59
CA THR A 289 -14.48 22.37 10.43
C THR A 289 -14.06 23.84 10.51
N LYS A 290 -13.23 24.27 11.44
CA LYS A 290 -12.90 25.70 11.63
C LYS A 290 -11.41 26.04 11.81
N SER A 291 -10.51 25.08 11.88
CA SER A 291 -9.09 25.40 12.02
C SER A 291 -8.24 24.38 11.27
N TYR A 292 -7.62 24.83 10.19
CA TYR A 292 -6.54 24.09 9.51
C TYR A 292 -5.18 24.23 10.25
N ASN A 293 -5.21 24.66 11.50
CA ASN A 293 -4.03 24.64 12.34
C ASN A 293 -3.58 23.20 12.57
N VAL A 294 -2.37 22.89 12.13
CA VAL A 294 -1.74 21.57 12.28
C VAL A 294 -1.69 21.11 13.75
N LEU A 295 -1.71 22.04 14.68
CA LEU A 295 -1.67 21.79 16.13
C LEU A 295 -2.99 21.33 16.73
N ASP A 296 -4.13 21.55 16.05
CA ASP A 296 -5.47 21.18 16.55
C ASP A 296 -6.01 19.89 15.92
N ARG A 297 -5.17 19.12 15.21
CA ARG A 297 -5.57 17.87 14.59
C ARG A 297 -5.41 16.71 15.56
N GLU A 298 -6.49 16.16 16.02
CA GLU A 298 -6.50 14.83 16.59
C GLU A 298 -6.29 13.80 15.47
N LEU A 299 -5.09 13.24 15.39
CA LEU A 299 -4.78 12.11 14.54
C LEU A 299 -5.19 10.84 15.27
N SER A 300 -6.21 10.16 14.78
CA SER A 300 -6.58 8.84 15.26
C SER A 300 -6.29 7.78 14.20
N ARG A 301 -6.03 6.55 14.63
CA ARG A 301 -5.96 5.42 13.71
C ARG A 301 -7.38 4.94 13.42
N SER A 302 -7.63 4.52 12.16
CA SER A 302 -8.86 3.83 11.81
C SER A 302 -8.97 2.51 12.57
N GLU A 303 -10.16 1.93 12.59
CA GLU A 303 -10.32 0.51 12.89
C GLU A 303 -9.46 -0.33 11.95
N ARG A 304 -9.08 -1.52 12.42
CA ARG A 304 -8.36 -2.48 11.60
C ARG A 304 -9.31 -3.04 10.54
N ILE A 305 -8.91 -2.93 9.28
CA ILE A 305 -9.58 -3.56 8.14
C ILE A 305 -8.69 -4.71 7.68
N GLU A 306 -9.28 -5.84 7.41
CA GLU A 306 -8.59 -6.94 6.75
C GLU A 306 -8.77 -6.80 5.24
N MET A 307 -7.65 -6.85 4.52
CA MET A 307 -7.60 -6.75 3.06
C MET A 307 -6.91 -7.98 2.50
N TYR A 308 -7.31 -8.40 1.31
CA TYR A 308 -6.59 -9.42 0.57
C TYR A 308 -5.31 -8.82 0.00
N ALA A 309 -4.19 -9.53 0.16
CA ALA A 309 -2.89 -9.06 -0.29
C ALA A 309 -2.75 -9.11 -1.82
N PRO A 310 -1.90 -8.24 -2.42
CA PRO A 310 -1.59 -8.30 -3.83
C PRO A 310 -0.97 -9.67 -4.18
N GLY A 311 -1.25 -10.17 -5.39
CA GLY A 311 -0.92 -11.53 -5.80
C GLY A 311 -1.99 -12.57 -5.49
N SER A 312 -2.99 -12.25 -4.66
CA SER A 312 -4.13 -13.13 -4.40
C SER A 312 -4.90 -13.42 -5.68
N VAL A 313 -5.32 -14.67 -5.84
CA VAL A 313 -5.97 -15.20 -7.04
C VAL A 313 -7.31 -15.80 -6.68
N PHE A 314 -8.31 -15.50 -7.50
CA PHE A 314 -9.67 -16.01 -7.36
C PHE A 314 -10.08 -16.66 -8.66
N TYR A 315 -10.70 -17.85 -8.56
CA TYR A 315 -11.20 -18.64 -9.68
C TYR A 315 -12.71 -18.75 -9.61
N PHE A 316 -13.33 -18.78 -10.78
CA PHE A 316 -14.79 -18.76 -10.93
C PHE A 316 -15.25 -19.88 -11.83
N SER A 317 -16.43 -20.44 -11.54
CA SER A 317 -17.05 -21.47 -12.35
C SER A 317 -17.71 -20.92 -13.62
N SER A 318 -18.00 -19.61 -13.67
CA SER A 318 -18.59 -18.96 -14.84
C SER A 318 -18.03 -17.54 -15.04
N GLU A 319 -18.07 -17.06 -16.28
CA GLU A 319 -17.70 -15.67 -16.60
C GLU A 319 -18.61 -14.65 -15.90
N ALA A 320 -19.88 -14.99 -15.71
CA ALA A 320 -20.84 -14.13 -15.02
C ALA A 320 -20.47 -13.93 -13.54
N ASP A 321 -19.99 -14.99 -12.87
CA ASP A 321 -19.52 -14.91 -11.49
C ASP A 321 -18.21 -14.10 -11.38
N ALA A 322 -17.29 -14.30 -12.33
CA ALA A 322 -16.07 -13.51 -12.42
C ALA A 322 -16.37 -12.02 -12.63
N GLU A 323 -17.32 -11.70 -13.49
CA GLU A 323 -17.73 -10.31 -13.75
C GLU A 323 -18.45 -9.70 -12.54
N ALA A 324 -19.32 -10.45 -11.87
CA ALA A 324 -19.94 -10.01 -10.63
C ALA A 324 -18.89 -9.68 -9.55
N PHE A 325 -17.82 -10.48 -9.45
CA PHE A 325 -16.72 -10.23 -8.53
C PHE A 325 -15.90 -8.99 -8.92
N ARG A 326 -15.61 -8.78 -10.20
CA ARG A 326 -14.97 -7.55 -10.70
C ARG A 326 -15.82 -6.32 -10.38
N ASN A 327 -17.12 -6.42 -10.56
CA ASN A 327 -18.05 -5.34 -10.21
C ASN A 327 -18.05 -5.06 -8.71
N ALA A 328 -17.94 -6.10 -7.86
CA ALA A 328 -17.77 -5.92 -6.43
C ALA A 328 -16.47 -5.18 -6.11
N LEU A 329 -15.33 -5.56 -6.69
CA LEU A 329 -14.06 -4.83 -6.54
C LEU A 329 -14.19 -3.36 -6.97
N ASN A 330 -14.88 -3.12 -8.09
CA ASN A 330 -15.10 -1.78 -8.64
C ASN A 330 -16.03 -0.92 -7.79
N SER A 331 -16.95 -1.52 -7.03
CA SER A 331 -17.92 -0.80 -6.19
C SER A 331 -17.28 -0.06 -5.00
N TYR A 332 -16.06 -0.42 -4.63
CA TYR A 332 -15.29 0.26 -3.59
C TYR A 332 -14.56 1.48 -4.18
N GLU A 333 -15.31 2.47 -4.71
CA GLU A 333 -14.77 3.61 -5.47
C GLU A 333 -13.67 4.37 -4.74
N ASP A 334 -13.83 4.65 -3.44
CA ASP A 334 -12.83 5.38 -2.66
C ASP A 334 -11.50 4.63 -2.55
N PHE A 335 -11.56 3.30 -2.45
CA PHE A 335 -10.37 2.47 -2.46
C PHE A 335 -9.72 2.47 -3.84
N ARG A 336 -10.52 2.30 -4.89
CA ARG A 336 -10.00 2.30 -6.27
C ARG A 336 -9.35 3.60 -6.67
N ARG A 337 -9.94 4.73 -6.25
CA ARG A 337 -9.39 6.06 -6.57
C ARG A 337 -7.96 6.27 -6.10
N ILE A 338 -7.49 5.52 -5.14
CA ILE A 338 -6.11 5.63 -4.65
C ILE A 338 -5.28 4.37 -4.88
N GLY A 339 -5.71 3.47 -5.79
CA GLY A 339 -4.94 2.33 -6.25
C GLY A 339 -5.06 1.06 -5.40
N PHE A 340 -6.09 0.97 -4.55
CA PHE A 340 -6.53 -0.31 -4.00
C PHE A 340 -7.51 -1.01 -4.96
N ASN A 341 -7.81 -2.28 -4.71
CA ASN A 341 -8.77 -3.08 -5.48
C ASN A 341 -8.44 -3.17 -6.99
N GLU A 342 -7.18 -2.97 -7.37
CA GLU A 342 -6.75 -3.17 -8.75
C GLU A 342 -6.45 -4.64 -9.03
N TYR A 343 -6.79 -5.09 -10.24
CA TYR A 343 -6.72 -6.49 -10.65
C TYR A 343 -6.43 -6.65 -12.15
N LYS A 344 -6.02 -7.84 -12.54
CA LYS A 344 -5.86 -8.31 -13.92
C LYS A 344 -6.55 -9.66 -14.13
#